data_1c2abf3cc8feb157cd8efe20f5a59951
#
_entry.id   1c2abf3cc8feb157cd8efe20f5a59951
#
_cell.length_a   1.000
_cell.length_b   1.000
_cell.length_c   1.000
_cell.angle_alpha   90.00
_cell.angle_beta   90.00
_cell.angle_gamma   90.00
#
_symmetry.space_group_name_H-M   'P 1'
#
loop_
_entity.id
_entity.type
_entity.pdbx_description
1 polymer ?
#
loop_
_entity_poly.entity_id
_entity_poly.type
_entity_poly.pdbx_seq_one_letter_code
_entity_poly.pdbx_strand_id
1 'polypeptide(L)'
;MSAPVQPDSLRASLRPLAAAQPLTAEQQAYQAFYQLNRLGVQTRLGCFQVAGYQIAVQLWLPEQPRATLIVQHGYYDHMGLYRHLIEWALGMGFAVLACDLPGHGLSSGARADIGEFGEYQLVLQALLAEAAALQLPAPWHLCGQSTGGAILLDYRLRGDAPPQLGETILLAPLVRPRAWGWSQFSYRMLKPFVKQIPRRFNANSNDAEFLQFVQRDPLQPLSLPTA
;
A
#
# COMPACT_ATOMS: atom_id res chain seq x y z
N MET A 1 25.53 6.89 6.55
CA MET A 1 24.28 7.59 6.16
C MET A 1 23.82 6.96 4.86
N SER A 2 22.64 6.35 4.81
CA SER A 2 22.06 5.83 3.55
C SER A 2 21.79 6.99 2.61
N ALA A 3 21.97 6.75 1.30
CA ALA A 3 21.62 7.74 0.27
C ALA A 3 20.12 8.12 0.41
N PRO A 4 19.76 9.39 0.16
CA PRO A 4 18.36 9.80 0.24
C PRO A 4 17.54 9.05 -0.82
N VAL A 5 16.36 8.60 -0.44
CA VAL A 5 15.41 8.00 -1.38
C VAL A 5 14.97 9.06 -2.39
N GLN A 6 15.14 8.76 -3.69
CA GLN A 6 14.73 9.63 -4.80
C GLN A 6 13.47 9.03 -5.44
N PRO A 7 12.26 9.53 -5.10
CA PRO A 7 11.02 8.87 -5.50
C PRO A 7 10.84 8.70 -7.01
N ASP A 8 11.23 9.71 -7.80
CA ASP A 8 11.04 9.68 -9.26
C ASP A 8 12.01 8.72 -9.95
N SER A 9 13.28 8.70 -9.53
CA SER A 9 14.28 7.75 -10.01
C SER A 9 13.85 6.31 -9.67
N LEU A 10 13.38 6.11 -8.45
CA LEU A 10 12.93 4.81 -7.99
C LEU A 10 11.69 4.32 -8.76
N ARG A 11 10.70 5.19 -9.01
CA ARG A 11 9.55 4.87 -9.88
C ARG A 11 9.98 4.49 -11.29
N ALA A 12 10.92 5.22 -11.88
CA ALA A 12 11.45 4.94 -13.21
C ALA A 12 12.22 3.61 -13.29
N SER A 13 12.76 3.12 -12.17
CA SER A 13 13.48 1.85 -12.07
C SER A 13 12.55 0.63 -12.01
N LEU A 14 11.27 0.79 -11.69
CA LEU A 14 10.34 -0.31 -11.54
C LEU A 14 10.13 -1.05 -12.88
N ARG A 15 10.12 -2.37 -12.81
CA ARG A 15 9.85 -3.30 -13.91
C ARG A 15 8.70 -4.22 -13.52
N PRO A 16 8.04 -4.90 -14.47
CA PRO A 16 7.01 -5.89 -14.12
C PRO A 16 7.51 -6.86 -13.05
N LEU A 17 6.70 -7.12 -12.02
CA LEU A 17 7.12 -7.92 -10.87
C LEU A 17 7.56 -9.34 -11.27
N ALA A 18 6.90 -9.95 -12.27
CA ALA A 18 7.24 -11.26 -12.80
C ALA A 18 8.62 -11.30 -13.47
N ALA A 19 9.09 -10.17 -14.03
CA ALA A 19 10.39 -10.00 -14.64
C ALA A 19 11.42 -9.35 -13.69
N ALA A 20 11.10 -9.26 -12.38
CA ALA A 20 11.92 -8.56 -11.42
C ALA A 20 13.33 -9.17 -11.33
N GLN A 21 14.31 -8.35 -11.61
CA GLN A 21 15.74 -8.60 -11.45
C GLN A 21 16.15 -8.38 -9.97
N PRO A 22 17.38 -8.72 -9.59
CA PRO A 22 17.95 -8.27 -8.31
C PRO A 22 17.76 -6.77 -8.12
N LEU A 23 17.52 -6.36 -6.87
CA LEU A 23 17.25 -4.96 -6.53
C LEU A 23 18.35 -4.02 -7.05
N THR A 24 17.98 -2.93 -7.69
CA THR A 24 18.92 -1.86 -8.09
C THR A 24 19.48 -1.14 -6.87
N ALA A 25 20.50 -0.30 -7.03
CA ALA A 25 21.06 0.48 -5.93
C ALA A 25 20.02 1.41 -5.28
N GLU A 26 19.13 2.03 -6.09
CA GLU A 26 18.03 2.86 -5.59
C GLU A 26 16.99 2.04 -4.82
N GLN A 27 16.66 0.85 -5.31
CA GLN A 27 15.75 -0.07 -4.62
C GLN A 27 16.35 -0.58 -3.31
N GLN A 28 17.66 -0.84 -3.28
CA GLN A 28 18.37 -1.19 -2.05
C GLN A 28 18.37 -0.02 -1.04
N ALA A 29 18.56 1.22 -1.50
CA ALA A 29 18.47 2.41 -0.66
C ALA A 29 17.06 2.58 -0.06
N TYR A 30 16.01 2.33 -0.85
CA TYR A 30 14.63 2.29 -0.38
C TYR A 30 14.44 1.22 0.71
N GLN A 31 14.90 -0.01 0.47
CA GLN A 31 14.83 -1.08 1.48
C GLN A 31 15.54 -0.71 2.78
N ALA A 32 16.71 -0.07 2.68
CA ALA A 32 17.48 0.36 3.84
C ALA A 32 16.79 1.50 4.61
N PHE A 33 16.20 2.47 3.91
CA PHE A 33 15.51 3.60 4.51
C PHE A 33 14.31 3.16 5.37
N TYR A 34 13.49 2.24 4.84
CA TYR A 34 12.34 1.67 5.56
C TYR A 34 12.69 0.44 6.41
N GLN A 35 13.98 0.09 6.51
CA GLN A 35 14.50 -1.06 7.28
C GLN A 35 13.92 -2.42 6.81
N LEU A 36 13.52 -2.52 5.56
CA LEU A 36 12.96 -3.74 4.97
C LEU A 36 14.06 -4.75 4.56
N ASN A 37 15.30 -4.30 4.41
CA ASN A 37 16.48 -5.13 4.09
C ASN A 37 16.92 -6.06 5.23
N ARG A 38 16.36 -5.88 6.44
CA ARG A 38 16.69 -6.69 7.63
C ARG A 38 15.86 -7.97 7.73
N LEU A 39 14.97 -8.21 6.80
CA LEU A 39 14.00 -9.31 6.88
C LEU A 39 14.56 -10.68 6.51
N GLY A 40 15.78 -10.74 5.95
CA GLY A 40 16.50 -11.99 5.67
C GLY A 40 15.83 -12.92 4.63
N VAL A 41 14.93 -12.39 3.79
CA VAL A 41 14.18 -13.14 2.79
C VAL A 41 14.42 -12.59 1.39
N GLN A 42 14.15 -13.41 0.37
CA GLN A 42 14.15 -12.92 -1.02
C GLN A 42 13.12 -11.81 -1.19
N THR A 43 13.54 -10.69 -1.73
CA THR A 43 12.69 -9.52 -1.96
C THR A 43 12.69 -9.14 -3.44
N ARG A 44 11.50 -8.87 -4.00
CA ARG A 44 11.31 -8.32 -5.33
C ARG A 44 10.50 -7.05 -5.23
N LEU A 45 10.95 -5.97 -5.85
CA LEU A 45 10.23 -4.70 -5.98
C LEU A 45 10.02 -4.41 -7.45
N GLY A 46 8.77 -4.25 -7.86
CA GLY A 46 8.41 -4.04 -9.26
C GLY A 46 7.09 -3.30 -9.40
N CYS A 47 6.43 -3.46 -10.52
CA CYS A 47 5.12 -2.86 -10.78
C CYS A 47 4.24 -3.76 -11.65
N PHE A 48 2.94 -3.45 -11.68
CA PHE A 48 1.98 -3.91 -12.68
C PHE A 48 1.12 -2.75 -13.18
N GLN A 49 0.41 -2.95 -14.29
CA GLN A 49 -0.45 -1.93 -14.89
C GLN A 49 -1.92 -2.29 -14.69
N VAL A 50 -2.73 -1.34 -14.22
CA VAL A 50 -4.19 -1.52 -14.07
C VAL A 50 -4.91 -0.17 -14.09
N ALA A 51 -6.04 -0.08 -14.78
CA ALA A 51 -6.90 1.11 -14.83
C ALA A 51 -6.14 2.42 -15.17
N GLY A 52 -5.10 2.36 -16.00
CA GLY A 52 -4.26 3.51 -16.35
C GLY A 52 -3.19 3.87 -15.32
N TYR A 53 -3.09 3.13 -14.21
CA TYR A 53 -2.07 3.30 -13.18
C TYR A 53 -0.93 2.30 -13.33
N GLN A 54 0.31 2.77 -13.08
CA GLN A 54 1.44 1.91 -12.73
C GLN A 54 1.43 1.73 -11.22
N ILE A 55 1.17 0.53 -10.75
CA ILE A 55 1.08 0.18 -9.34
C ILE A 55 2.40 -0.44 -8.89
N ALA A 56 3.06 0.19 -7.94
CA ALA A 56 4.25 -0.36 -7.30
C ALA A 56 3.85 -1.51 -6.37
N VAL A 57 4.58 -2.61 -6.46
CA VAL A 57 4.29 -3.84 -5.73
C VAL A 57 5.59 -4.46 -5.22
N GLN A 58 5.55 -5.02 -4.03
CA GLN A 58 6.69 -5.70 -3.42
C GLN A 58 6.29 -7.05 -2.89
N LEU A 59 7.16 -8.04 -3.13
CA LEU A 59 7.08 -9.40 -2.63
C LEU A 59 8.25 -9.68 -1.68
N TRP A 60 7.96 -10.22 -0.50
CA TRP A 60 8.90 -10.83 0.42
C TRP A 60 8.62 -12.32 0.47
N LEU A 61 9.59 -13.13 0.07
CA LEU A 61 9.42 -14.55 -0.16
C LEU A 61 10.41 -15.36 0.68
N PRO A 62 9.95 -16.02 1.76
CA PRO A 62 10.74 -17.02 2.48
C PRO A 62 11.07 -18.23 1.57
N GLU A 63 12.02 -19.06 1.95
CA GLU A 63 12.39 -20.26 1.17
C GLU A 63 11.25 -21.26 1.04
N GLN A 64 10.47 -21.45 2.10
CA GLN A 64 9.35 -22.40 2.14
C GLN A 64 8.09 -21.75 2.75
N PRO A 65 7.42 -20.86 1.99
CA PRO A 65 6.24 -20.20 2.50
C PRO A 65 5.04 -21.17 2.53
N ARG A 66 4.29 -21.16 3.65
CA ARG A 66 3.11 -22.04 3.83
C ARG A 66 1.79 -21.38 3.44
N ALA A 67 1.78 -20.06 3.26
CA ALA A 67 0.63 -19.23 2.92
C ALA A 67 1.12 -17.89 2.40
N THR A 68 0.23 -17.01 1.96
CA THR A 68 0.55 -15.65 1.54
C THR A 68 -0.31 -14.65 2.31
N LEU A 69 0.31 -13.56 2.81
CA LEU A 69 -0.39 -12.39 3.30
C LEU A 69 -0.37 -11.29 2.25
N ILE A 70 -1.55 -10.84 1.81
CA ILE A 70 -1.73 -9.71 0.89
C ILE A 70 -2.10 -8.49 1.72
N VAL A 71 -1.31 -7.41 1.63
CA VAL A 71 -1.41 -6.22 2.48
C VAL A 71 -1.90 -5.02 1.69
N GLN A 72 -2.92 -4.34 2.23
CA GLN A 72 -3.46 -3.07 1.73
C GLN A 72 -3.26 -1.98 2.78
N HIS A 73 -2.49 -0.95 2.44
CA HIS A 73 -2.19 0.16 3.35
C HIS A 73 -3.35 1.16 3.51
N GLY A 74 -3.26 2.03 4.51
CA GLY A 74 -4.20 3.12 4.77
C GLY A 74 -3.97 4.35 3.89
N TYR A 75 -4.93 5.27 3.91
CA TYR A 75 -4.81 6.56 3.23
C TYR A 75 -3.64 7.35 3.81
N TYR A 76 -2.84 7.98 2.96
CA TYR A 76 -1.56 8.64 3.23
C TYR A 76 -0.37 7.71 3.49
N ASP A 77 -0.60 6.44 3.74
CA ASP A 77 0.48 5.47 3.94
C ASP A 77 1.01 4.95 2.60
N HIS A 78 1.93 4.03 2.68
CA HIS A 78 2.45 3.22 1.59
C HIS A 78 3.08 1.95 2.17
N MET A 79 3.33 0.94 1.34
CA MET A 79 3.80 -0.38 1.78
C MET A 79 5.09 -0.34 2.62
N GLY A 80 5.97 0.64 2.39
CA GLY A 80 7.23 0.79 3.13
C GLY A 80 7.05 1.04 4.64
N LEU A 81 5.89 1.53 5.08
CA LEU A 81 5.61 1.80 6.50
C LEU A 81 5.15 0.56 7.29
N TYR A 82 4.92 -0.57 6.62
CA TYR A 82 4.30 -1.75 7.21
C TYR A 82 5.32 -2.80 7.69
N ARG A 83 6.57 -2.40 7.98
CA ARG A 83 7.65 -3.29 8.38
C ARG A 83 7.23 -4.29 9.47
N HIS A 84 6.62 -3.84 10.55
CA HIS A 84 6.25 -4.72 11.67
C HIS A 84 5.20 -5.78 11.30
N LEU A 85 4.22 -5.41 10.45
CA LEU A 85 3.25 -6.37 9.93
C LEU A 85 3.92 -7.40 9.00
N ILE A 86 4.85 -6.93 8.16
CA ILE A 86 5.63 -7.80 7.27
C ILE A 86 6.50 -8.76 8.08
N GLU A 87 7.24 -8.25 9.08
CA GLU A 87 8.05 -9.07 10.01
C GLU A 87 7.22 -10.14 10.70
N TRP A 88 6.05 -9.76 11.22
CA TRP A 88 5.12 -10.68 11.85
C TRP A 88 4.66 -11.79 10.89
N ALA A 89 4.26 -11.45 9.68
CA ALA A 89 3.78 -12.41 8.69
C ALA A 89 4.90 -13.36 8.23
N LEU A 90 6.12 -12.85 8.03
CA LEU A 90 7.30 -13.66 7.72
C LEU A 90 7.64 -14.61 8.87
N GLY A 91 7.51 -14.15 10.13
CA GLY A 91 7.66 -14.99 11.32
C GLY A 91 6.62 -16.11 11.42
N MET A 92 5.44 -15.91 10.81
CA MET A 92 4.42 -16.95 10.65
C MET A 92 4.71 -17.90 9.47
N GLY A 93 5.80 -17.71 8.73
CA GLY A 93 6.14 -18.49 7.54
C GLY A 93 5.29 -18.13 6.32
N PHE A 94 4.76 -16.91 6.23
CA PHE A 94 3.99 -16.48 5.08
C PHE A 94 4.87 -15.72 4.08
N ALA A 95 4.63 -15.90 2.79
CA ALA A 95 5.01 -14.88 1.80
C ALA A 95 4.18 -13.61 2.04
N VAL A 96 4.74 -12.43 1.74
CA VAL A 96 4.01 -11.17 1.86
C VAL A 96 4.01 -10.46 0.51
N LEU A 97 2.83 -10.09 0.02
CA LEU A 97 2.64 -9.29 -1.17
C LEU A 97 1.92 -8.01 -0.80
N ALA A 98 2.54 -6.85 -1.07
CA ALA A 98 1.96 -5.55 -0.79
C ALA A 98 2.11 -4.63 -1.99
N CYS A 99 1.16 -3.73 -2.20
CA CYS A 99 1.27 -2.68 -3.22
C CYS A 99 1.00 -1.31 -2.63
N ASP A 100 1.48 -0.28 -3.31
CA ASP A 100 1.08 1.09 -3.05
C ASP A 100 -0.21 1.40 -3.83
N LEU A 101 -1.22 1.94 -3.16
CA LEU A 101 -2.48 2.34 -3.80
C LEU A 101 -2.23 3.48 -4.82
N PRO A 102 -3.12 3.68 -5.81
CA PRO A 102 -3.03 4.82 -6.73
C PRO A 102 -2.81 6.14 -5.99
N GLY A 103 -1.90 6.97 -6.49
CA GLY A 103 -1.55 8.25 -5.87
C GLY A 103 -0.75 8.17 -4.56
N HIS A 104 -0.35 6.98 -4.12
CA HIS A 104 0.42 6.79 -2.89
C HIS A 104 1.80 6.17 -3.17
N GLY A 105 2.73 6.35 -2.25
CA GLY A 105 4.05 5.73 -2.29
C GLY A 105 4.74 5.89 -3.65
N LEU A 106 5.11 4.75 -4.24
CA LEU A 106 5.77 4.66 -5.54
C LEU A 106 4.79 4.48 -6.71
N SER A 107 3.49 4.30 -6.45
CA SER A 107 2.48 4.18 -7.51
C SER A 107 2.22 5.51 -8.20
N SER A 108 1.80 5.43 -9.47
CA SER A 108 1.39 6.58 -10.26
C SER A 108 0.01 7.10 -9.85
N GLY A 109 -0.41 8.20 -10.44
CA GLY A 109 -1.66 8.90 -10.13
C GLY A 109 -1.44 10.22 -9.40
N ALA A 110 -2.48 11.04 -9.34
CA ALA A 110 -2.46 12.28 -8.56
C ALA A 110 -2.28 11.97 -7.07
N ARG A 111 -1.50 12.77 -6.35
CA ARG A 111 -1.14 12.48 -4.96
C ARG A 111 -2.36 12.47 -4.04
N ALA A 112 -2.53 11.33 -3.35
CA ALA A 112 -3.63 11.07 -2.42
C ALA A 112 -5.03 11.30 -3.05
N ASP A 113 -5.15 11.02 -4.35
CA ASP A 113 -6.37 11.19 -5.12
C ASP A 113 -6.72 9.92 -5.89
N ILE A 114 -8.02 9.73 -6.14
CA ILE A 114 -8.55 8.64 -6.95
C ILE A 114 -9.89 9.08 -7.55
N GLY A 115 -10.17 8.67 -8.78
CA GLY A 115 -11.39 9.05 -9.48
C GLY A 115 -12.65 8.53 -8.79
N GLU A 116 -12.66 7.24 -8.47
CA GLU A 116 -13.76 6.60 -7.73
C GLU A 116 -13.25 5.42 -6.89
N PHE A 117 -13.98 5.07 -5.85
CA PHE A 117 -13.60 3.98 -4.94
C PHE A 117 -13.51 2.61 -5.66
N GLY A 118 -14.27 2.44 -6.75
CA GLY A 118 -14.24 1.22 -7.57
C GLY A 118 -12.89 0.91 -8.19
N GLU A 119 -12.06 1.93 -8.45
CA GLU A 119 -10.71 1.76 -8.99
C GLU A 119 -9.79 0.97 -8.03
N TYR A 120 -9.97 1.14 -6.72
CA TYR A 120 -9.26 0.32 -5.74
C TYR A 120 -9.60 -1.17 -5.84
N GLN A 121 -10.82 -1.51 -6.25
CA GLN A 121 -11.21 -2.91 -6.46
C GLN A 121 -10.49 -3.51 -7.67
N LEU A 122 -10.30 -2.72 -8.73
CA LEU A 122 -9.52 -3.16 -9.90
C LEU A 122 -8.05 -3.40 -9.50
N VAL A 123 -7.47 -2.53 -8.67
CA VAL A 123 -6.10 -2.69 -8.16
C VAL A 123 -5.99 -3.96 -7.30
N LEU A 124 -6.95 -4.22 -6.40
CA LEU A 124 -6.93 -5.43 -5.58
C LEU A 124 -7.06 -6.70 -6.44
N GLN A 125 -7.96 -6.71 -7.42
CA GLN A 125 -8.13 -7.84 -8.35
C GLN A 125 -6.84 -8.09 -9.14
N ALA A 126 -6.18 -7.04 -9.64
CA ALA A 126 -4.90 -7.16 -10.33
C ALA A 126 -3.79 -7.68 -9.40
N LEU A 127 -3.75 -7.24 -8.13
CA LEU A 127 -2.80 -7.76 -7.14
C LEU A 127 -3.02 -9.25 -6.85
N LEU A 128 -4.28 -9.70 -6.77
CA LEU A 128 -4.61 -11.12 -6.66
C LEU A 128 -4.19 -11.91 -7.90
N ALA A 129 -4.34 -11.32 -9.09
CA ALA A 129 -3.86 -11.93 -10.33
C ALA A 129 -2.32 -12.04 -10.36
N GLU A 130 -1.59 -11.05 -9.85
CA GLU A 130 -0.13 -11.14 -9.68
C GLU A 130 0.25 -12.27 -8.71
N ALA A 131 -0.47 -12.43 -7.59
CA ALA A 131 -0.26 -13.54 -6.67
C ALA A 131 -0.43 -14.91 -7.36
N ALA A 132 -1.45 -15.04 -8.22
CA ALA A 132 -1.68 -16.25 -9.01
C ALA A 132 -0.58 -16.48 -10.05
N ALA A 133 -0.18 -15.44 -10.81
CA ALA A 133 0.87 -15.52 -11.82
C ALA A 133 2.23 -15.90 -11.21
N LEU A 134 2.52 -15.45 -10.02
CA LEU A 134 3.72 -15.78 -9.24
C LEU A 134 3.61 -17.13 -8.52
N GLN A 135 2.47 -17.81 -8.64
CA GLN A 135 2.19 -19.10 -7.98
C GLN A 135 2.42 -19.05 -6.47
N LEU A 136 2.03 -17.92 -5.84
CA LEU A 136 2.19 -17.78 -4.40
C LEU A 136 1.32 -18.79 -3.64
N PRO A 137 1.83 -19.37 -2.54
CA PRO A 137 1.12 -20.43 -1.84
C PRO A 137 -0.21 -19.95 -1.22
N ALA A 138 -1.25 -20.73 -1.42
CA ALA A 138 -2.52 -20.59 -0.71
C ALA A 138 -2.41 -21.20 0.71
N PRO A 139 -3.30 -20.78 1.67
CA PRO A 139 -4.32 -19.74 1.51
C PRO A 139 -3.74 -18.32 1.39
N TRP A 140 -4.43 -17.46 0.66
CA TRP A 140 -4.11 -16.02 0.59
C TRP A 140 -4.91 -15.27 1.65
N HIS A 141 -4.27 -14.93 2.75
CA HIS A 141 -4.86 -14.08 3.77
C HIS A 141 -4.77 -12.61 3.34
N LEU A 142 -5.78 -11.84 3.69
CA LEU A 142 -5.84 -10.40 3.39
C LEU A 142 -5.67 -9.61 4.68
N CYS A 143 -4.87 -8.54 4.67
CA CYS A 143 -4.76 -7.60 5.79
C CYS A 143 -4.84 -6.17 5.27
N GLY A 144 -5.80 -5.39 5.78
CA GLY A 144 -6.00 -4.01 5.37
C GLY A 144 -6.20 -3.07 6.55
N GLN A 145 -5.52 -1.92 6.52
CA GLN A 145 -5.62 -0.89 7.54
C GLN A 145 -6.40 0.30 6.99
N SER A 146 -7.34 0.86 7.78
CA SER A 146 -8.11 2.06 7.46
C SER A 146 -8.77 1.96 6.07
N THR A 147 -8.33 2.74 5.06
CA THR A 147 -8.79 2.66 3.67
C THR A 147 -8.53 1.28 3.05
N GLY A 148 -7.36 0.68 3.29
CA GLY A 148 -7.09 -0.70 2.88
C GLY A 148 -8.09 -1.68 3.49
N GLY A 149 -8.47 -1.49 4.75
CA GLY A 149 -9.53 -2.27 5.40
C GLY A 149 -10.90 -2.07 4.76
N ALA A 150 -11.24 -0.85 4.33
CA ALA A 150 -12.49 -0.56 3.61
C ALA A 150 -12.53 -1.24 2.23
N ILE A 151 -11.39 -1.24 1.52
CA ILE A 151 -11.24 -1.93 0.21
C ILE A 151 -11.50 -3.43 0.37
N LEU A 152 -10.87 -4.06 1.37
CA LEU A 152 -11.04 -5.49 1.63
C LEU A 152 -12.45 -5.84 2.09
N LEU A 153 -13.07 -4.99 2.92
CA LEU A 153 -14.45 -5.19 3.37
C LEU A 153 -15.42 -5.13 2.19
N ASP A 154 -15.33 -4.11 1.32
CA ASP A 154 -16.15 -3.98 0.12
C ASP A 154 -15.95 -5.19 -0.81
N TYR A 155 -14.69 -5.62 -1.02
CA TYR A 155 -14.37 -6.79 -1.83
C TYR A 155 -15.06 -8.06 -1.31
N ARG A 156 -14.97 -8.31 0.00
CA ARG A 156 -15.58 -9.52 0.62
C ARG A 156 -17.11 -9.48 0.56
N LEU A 157 -17.71 -8.31 0.65
CA LEU A 157 -19.17 -8.14 0.57
C LEU A 157 -19.71 -8.34 -0.86
N ARG A 158 -18.89 -8.18 -1.90
CA ARG A 158 -19.27 -8.45 -3.29
C ARG A 158 -19.43 -9.94 -3.61
N GLY A 159 -18.75 -10.81 -2.87
CA GLY A 159 -18.91 -12.27 -2.96
C GLY A 159 -18.07 -12.97 -4.03
N ASP A 160 -17.33 -12.26 -4.87
CA ASP A 160 -16.53 -12.81 -5.99
C ASP A 160 -15.12 -13.25 -5.55
N ALA A 161 -15.03 -13.94 -4.42
CA ALA A 161 -13.74 -14.34 -3.86
C ALA A 161 -13.19 -15.62 -4.53
N PRO A 162 -11.93 -15.62 -5.03
CA PRO A 162 -11.30 -16.81 -5.56
C PRO A 162 -11.09 -17.86 -4.44
N PRO A 163 -11.08 -19.16 -4.79
CA PRO A 163 -11.01 -20.24 -3.79
C PRO A 163 -9.71 -20.26 -2.97
N GLN A 164 -8.68 -19.57 -3.42
CA GLN A 164 -7.42 -19.44 -2.71
C GLN A 164 -7.50 -18.49 -1.49
N LEU A 165 -8.55 -17.65 -1.39
CA LEU A 165 -8.66 -16.68 -0.29
C LEU A 165 -8.91 -17.37 1.05
N GLY A 166 -8.08 -17.00 2.02
CA GLY A 166 -8.20 -17.36 3.42
C GLY A 166 -8.89 -16.27 4.25
N GLU A 167 -8.34 -16.04 5.44
CA GLU A 167 -8.85 -15.09 6.41
C GLU A 167 -8.63 -13.63 5.96
N THR A 168 -9.48 -12.73 6.46
CA THR A 168 -9.36 -11.29 6.23
C THR A 168 -9.24 -10.56 7.56
N ILE A 169 -8.13 -9.84 7.73
CA ILE A 169 -7.82 -9.04 8.92
C ILE A 169 -8.10 -7.58 8.59
N LEU A 170 -9.01 -6.96 9.33
CA LEU A 170 -9.38 -5.56 9.16
C LEU A 170 -8.86 -4.75 10.35
N LEU A 171 -7.87 -3.89 10.12
CA LEU A 171 -7.29 -3.01 11.12
C LEU A 171 -7.94 -1.63 11.01
N ALA A 172 -8.83 -1.30 11.96
CA ALA A 172 -9.58 -0.04 12.01
C ALA A 172 -10.16 0.39 10.63
N PRO A 173 -10.98 -0.45 9.96
CA PRO A 173 -11.46 -0.19 8.60
C PRO A 173 -12.25 1.11 8.54
N LEU A 174 -11.98 1.93 7.52
CA LEU A 174 -12.67 3.19 7.31
C LEU A 174 -14.04 2.94 6.65
N VAL A 175 -15.10 2.79 7.47
CA VAL A 175 -16.47 2.64 6.97
C VAL A 175 -17.14 3.99 6.79
N ARG A 176 -17.03 4.89 7.78
CA ARG A 176 -17.52 6.27 7.70
C ARG A 176 -16.64 7.21 8.53
N PRO A 177 -16.28 8.39 8.01
CA PRO A 177 -15.66 9.43 8.82
C PRO A 177 -16.59 9.91 9.96
N ARG A 178 -16.00 10.41 11.05
CA ARG A 178 -16.77 11.09 12.10
C ARG A 178 -17.50 12.29 11.49
N ALA A 179 -18.72 12.57 12.00
CA ALA A 179 -19.56 13.66 11.53
C ALA A 179 -19.84 13.62 10.00
N TRP A 180 -20.18 12.46 9.47
CA TRP A 180 -20.37 12.19 8.04
C TRP A 180 -21.23 13.24 7.33
N GLY A 181 -22.40 13.60 7.89
CA GLY A 181 -23.28 14.62 7.29
C GLY A 181 -22.61 15.99 7.17
N TRP A 182 -21.85 16.41 8.19
CA TRP A 182 -21.09 17.66 8.16
C TRP A 182 -19.93 17.60 7.15
N SER A 183 -19.26 16.46 7.08
CA SER A 183 -18.19 16.24 6.08
C SER A 183 -18.71 16.35 4.65
N GLN A 184 -19.87 15.75 4.36
CA GLN A 184 -20.51 15.86 3.05
C GLN A 184 -20.94 17.29 2.72
N PHE A 185 -21.53 18.00 3.69
CA PHE A 185 -21.95 19.39 3.52
C PHE A 185 -20.75 20.30 3.25
N SER A 186 -19.71 20.23 4.10
CA SER A 186 -18.49 21.04 3.93
C SER A 186 -17.77 20.73 2.63
N TYR A 187 -17.70 19.45 2.22
CA TYR A 187 -17.14 19.05 0.93
C TYR A 187 -17.88 19.70 -0.24
N ARG A 188 -19.23 19.62 -0.27
CA ARG A 188 -20.05 20.23 -1.34
C ARG A 188 -19.87 21.74 -1.42
N MET A 189 -19.74 22.40 -0.26
CA MET A 189 -19.56 23.85 -0.18
C MET A 189 -18.15 24.30 -0.57
N LEU A 190 -17.12 23.54 -0.21
CA LEU A 190 -15.72 23.94 -0.40
C LEU A 190 -15.13 23.48 -1.75
N LYS A 191 -15.59 22.36 -2.29
CA LYS A 191 -15.06 21.77 -3.54
C LYS A 191 -14.95 22.77 -4.70
N PRO A 192 -15.89 23.71 -4.97
CA PRO A 192 -15.74 24.67 -6.06
C PRO A 192 -14.60 25.69 -5.86
N PHE A 193 -14.21 25.95 -4.63
CA PHE A 193 -13.28 27.04 -4.26
C PHE A 193 -11.91 26.54 -3.78
N VAL A 194 -11.85 25.33 -3.24
CA VAL A 194 -10.66 24.79 -2.60
C VAL A 194 -10.27 23.49 -3.32
N LYS A 195 -9.17 23.53 -4.08
CA LYS A 195 -8.68 22.36 -4.82
C LYS A 195 -7.78 21.44 -3.99
N GLN A 196 -7.10 22.01 -3.00
CA GLN A 196 -6.18 21.28 -2.13
C GLN A 196 -6.19 21.84 -0.72
N ILE A 197 -6.03 20.97 0.27
CA ILE A 197 -5.90 21.32 1.68
C ILE A 197 -4.51 20.86 2.15
N PRO A 198 -3.71 21.71 2.82
CA PRO A 198 -2.45 21.27 3.42
C PRO A 198 -2.68 20.10 4.39
N ARG A 199 -1.89 19.06 4.28
CA ARG A 199 -1.96 17.93 5.21
C ARG A 199 -1.52 18.37 6.60
N ARG A 200 -2.33 18.04 7.60
CA ARG A 200 -1.95 18.17 9.02
C ARG A 200 -1.47 16.80 9.51
N PHE A 201 -0.24 16.73 9.98
CA PHE A 201 0.27 15.54 10.66
C PHE A 201 -0.28 15.52 12.08
N ASN A 202 -1.40 14.82 12.27
CA ASN A 202 -2.00 14.62 13.58
C ASN A 202 -1.27 13.49 14.31
N ALA A 203 -1.26 13.53 15.63
CA ALA A 203 -0.77 12.45 16.47
C ALA A 203 -1.75 11.26 16.41
N ASN A 204 -1.58 10.41 15.40
CA ASN A 204 -2.35 9.18 15.18
C ASN A 204 -1.59 7.92 15.66
N SER A 205 -0.48 8.09 16.36
CA SER A 205 0.34 7.06 17.00
C SER A 205 0.85 7.57 18.34
N ASN A 206 1.09 6.66 19.28
CA ASN A 206 1.80 6.94 20.54
C ASN A 206 3.32 6.81 20.39
N ASP A 207 3.79 6.38 19.23
CA ASP A 207 5.21 6.25 18.89
C ASP A 207 5.73 7.58 18.31
N ALA A 208 6.45 8.34 19.13
CA ALA A 208 7.00 9.64 18.75
C ALA A 208 8.10 9.52 17.67
N GLU A 209 8.88 8.44 17.65
CA GLU A 209 9.92 8.20 16.65
C GLU A 209 9.27 7.93 15.28
N PHE A 210 8.23 7.11 15.26
CA PHE A 210 7.44 6.86 14.05
C PHE A 210 6.81 8.14 13.50
N LEU A 211 6.22 8.99 14.35
CA LEU A 211 5.63 10.25 13.91
C LEU A 211 6.67 11.19 13.29
N GLN A 212 7.88 11.27 13.88
CA GLN A 212 9.00 12.06 13.32
C GLN A 212 9.48 11.46 12.00
N PHE A 213 9.54 10.13 11.90
CA PHE A 213 9.91 9.44 10.66
C PHE A 213 8.94 9.77 9.52
N VAL A 214 7.64 9.62 9.77
CA VAL A 214 6.59 9.91 8.76
C VAL A 214 6.62 11.37 8.29
N GLN A 215 6.94 12.33 9.16
CA GLN A 215 7.08 13.75 8.76
C GLN A 215 8.25 14.01 7.80
N ARG A 216 9.27 13.16 7.81
CA ARG A 216 10.46 13.26 6.96
C ARG A 216 10.44 12.31 5.76
N ASP A 217 9.40 11.50 5.67
CA ASP A 217 9.26 10.47 4.66
C ASP A 217 9.02 11.12 3.27
N PRO A 218 9.92 10.91 2.29
CA PRO A 218 9.82 11.54 0.98
C PRO A 218 8.65 11.04 0.13
N LEU A 219 8.00 9.93 0.52
CA LEU A 219 6.84 9.36 -0.17
C LEU A 219 5.51 9.85 0.39
N GLN A 220 5.52 10.62 1.49
CA GLN A 220 4.30 11.16 2.07
C GLN A 220 3.72 12.32 1.27
N PRO A 221 2.40 12.39 1.06
CA PRO A 221 1.77 13.56 0.47
C PRO A 221 1.82 14.75 1.42
N LEU A 222 2.14 15.92 0.89
CA LEU A 222 2.18 17.19 1.65
C LEU A 222 0.85 17.96 1.59
N SER A 223 0.00 17.64 0.62
CA SER A 223 -1.32 18.24 0.44
C SER A 223 -2.33 17.17 0.04
N LEU A 224 -3.59 17.49 0.23
CA LEU A 224 -4.75 16.64 -0.02
C LEU A 224 -5.62 17.26 -1.09
N PRO A 225 -6.04 16.53 -2.12
CA PRO A 225 -7.05 17.01 -3.03
C PRO A 225 -8.40 17.15 -2.29
N THR A 226 -9.22 18.06 -2.77
CA THR A 226 -10.63 18.22 -2.40
C THR A 226 -11.57 17.71 -3.49
N ALA A 227 -11.01 16.94 -4.43
CA ALA A 227 -11.77 16.39 -5.56
C ALA A 227 -12.51 15.12 -5.20
#